data_920e666b106a07c35b56e2ef9e50dd99
#
_entry.id   920e666b106a07c35b56e2ef9e50dd99
#
_cell.length_a   1.000
_cell.length_b   1.000
_cell.length_c   1.000
_cell.angle_alpha   90.00
_cell.angle_beta   90.00
_cell.angle_gamma   90.00
#
_symmetry.space_group_name_H-M   'P 1'
#
loop_
_entity.id
_entity.type
_entity.pdbx_description
1 polymer ?
#
loop_
_entity_poly.entity_id
_entity_poly.type
_entity_poly.pdbx_seq_one_letter_code
_entity_poly.pdbx_strand_id
1 'polypeptide(L)'
;MSKFLVAGVTQIETIVRVDKIPVSYAPLSSVQDSIYTAMGGDAYNESLALKWLGDDVTFMSIVGRNQDLGLINPPDRKITLSTDYIIPQMQETPAEVVLYDKQRKQQIFEDIKDLRENVYDMNVVTPIAGACDMMVLANANFCRPFAKTAAELGKPIAVNIRSYNPEKEKYNTDFLEPAKVLYFSDDTLSEDPYDFIDRMASTYGTEIIILGQGSEGLILFDKTKDIKAHYKTVKTNEVVNTIGAGNALFACFLHFYMETGDSVNAIKNALLFASYKIGYMGTSNGFMTVDQLEQWRNLIWGIKKTPFEEQGV
;
A
#
# COMPACT_ATOMS: atom_id res chain seq x y z
N MET A 1 19.49 -1.49 1.50
CA MET A 1 18.78 -0.27 1.05
C MET A 1 18.53 -0.40 -0.43
N SER A 2 17.28 -0.63 -0.81
CA SER A 2 16.86 -0.79 -2.19
C SER A 2 16.42 0.55 -2.79
N LYS A 3 16.48 0.66 -4.13
CA LYS A 3 16.04 1.83 -4.87
C LYS A 3 14.71 1.54 -5.55
N PHE A 4 13.67 2.22 -5.10
CA PHE A 4 12.33 2.09 -5.66
C PHE A 4 11.95 3.31 -6.51
N LEU A 5 11.37 3.07 -7.68
CA LEU A 5 10.54 4.05 -8.36
C LEU A 5 9.09 3.71 -8.04
N VAL A 6 8.42 4.60 -7.33
CA VAL A 6 7.00 4.43 -6.95
C VAL A 6 6.17 5.42 -7.74
N ALA A 7 5.21 4.94 -8.53
CA ALA A 7 4.36 5.79 -9.35
C ALA A 7 2.88 5.47 -9.17
N GLY A 8 2.07 6.49 -8.96
CA GLY A 8 0.62 6.33 -8.82
C GLY A 8 -0.06 7.54 -8.23
N VAL A 9 -1.24 7.29 -7.69
CA VAL A 9 -2.16 8.35 -7.27
C VAL A 9 -1.68 9.03 -5.99
N THR A 10 -1.76 10.36 -6.01
CA THR A 10 -1.76 11.23 -4.83
C THR A 10 -3.11 11.93 -4.76
N GLN A 11 -3.73 11.92 -3.59
CA GLN A 11 -5.09 12.44 -3.43
C GLN A 11 -5.28 13.12 -2.08
N ILE A 12 -6.33 13.93 -1.97
CA ILE A 12 -6.81 14.47 -0.70
C ILE A 12 -7.77 13.44 -0.11
N GLU A 13 -7.43 12.90 1.06
CA GLU A 13 -8.26 11.93 1.76
C GLU A 13 -8.96 12.59 2.95
N THR A 14 -10.28 12.42 3.02
CA THR A 14 -11.09 12.84 4.16
C THR A 14 -11.73 11.63 4.80
N ILE A 15 -11.31 11.32 6.01
CA ILE A 15 -11.82 10.19 6.81
C ILE A 15 -12.88 10.73 7.76
N VAL A 16 -14.08 10.17 7.71
CA VAL A 16 -15.21 10.58 8.54
C VAL A 16 -15.67 9.42 9.41
N ARG A 17 -15.55 9.58 10.72
CA ARG A 17 -16.12 8.63 11.69
C ARG A 17 -17.62 8.84 11.81
N VAL A 18 -18.38 7.80 11.46
CA VAL A 18 -19.84 7.79 11.57
C VAL A 18 -20.29 6.80 12.65
N ASP A 19 -21.52 6.92 13.07
CA ASP A 19 -22.04 6.03 14.12
C ASP A 19 -22.30 4.62 13.58
N LYS A 20 -22.84 4.52 12.35
CA LYS A 20 -23.22 3.29 11.67
C LYS A 20 -23.25 3.47 10.15
N ILE A 21 -22.89 2.42 9.41
CA ILE A 21 -23.07 2.34 7.95
C ILE A 21 -24.18 1.30 7.64
N PRO A 22 -25.22 1.66 6.85
CA PRO A 22 -25.45 2.94 6.17
C PRO A 22 -25.77 4.08 7.13
N VAL A 23 -25.34 5.29 6.75
CA VAL A 23 -25.57 6.51 7.55
C VAL A 23 -27.05 6.87 7.52
N SER A 24 -27.65 7.07 8.71
CA SER A 24 -29.01 7.57 8.80
C SER A 24 -29.06 9.07 8.48
N TYR A 25 -30.10 9.48 7.75
CA TYR A 25 -30.26 10.90 7.42
C TYR A 25 -30.42 11.73 8.70
N ALA A 26 -29.62 12.77 8.79
CA ALA A 26 -29.76 13.87 9.75
C ALA A 26 -29.36 15.17 9.04
N PRO A 27 -30.08 16.30 9.21
CA PRO A 27 -29.73 17.55 8.55
C PRO A 27 -28.37 18.10 9.02
N LEU A 28 -27.94 17.74 10.22
CA LEU A 28 -26.64 18.09 10.81
C LEU A 28 -26.23 17.00 11.79
N SER A 29 -24.99 16.53 11.66
CA SER A 29 -24.33 15.68 12.66
C SER A 29 -23.08 16.42 13.16
N SER A 30 -22.99 16.64 14.47
CA SER A 30 -21.85 17.29 15.10
C SER A 30 -21.21 16.33 16.08
N VAL A 31 -20.09 15.73 15.67
CA VAL A 31 -19.31 14.80 16.49
C VAL A 31 -17.87 15.30 16.53
N GLN A 32 -17.39 15.55 17.74
CA GLN A 32 -16.04 16.07 17.95
C GLN A 32 -14.99 15.05 17.45
N ASP A 33 -13.92 15.55 16.83
CA ASP A 33 -12.79 14.76 16.30
C ASP A 33 -13.21 13.60 15.37
N SER A 34 -14.31 13.82 14.62
CA SER A 34 -14.84 12.81 13.70
C SER A 34 -14.35 12.94 12.26
N ILE A 35 -13.70 14.04 11.91
CA ILE A 35 -13.22 14.30 10.55
C ILE A 35 -11.72 14.52 10.58
N TYR A 36 -11.01 13.78 9.73
CA TYR A 36 -9.57 13.90 9.53
C TYR A 36 -9.28 14.03 8.04
N THR A 37 -8.54 15.06 7.64
CA THR A 37 -8.16 15.29 6.23
C THR A 37 -6.64 15.38 6.12
N ALA A 38 -6.06 14.67 5.16
CA ALA A 38 -4.63 14.67 4.86
C ALA A 38 -4.38 14.30 3.40
N MET A 39 -3.14 14.45 2.95
CA MET A 39 -2.68 13.84 1.72
C MET A 39 -2.55 12.32 1.89
N GLY A 40 -2.93 11.61 0.84
CA GLY A 40 -2.88 10.16 0.77
C GLY A 40 -2.79 9.66 -0.68
N GLY A 41 -3.33 8.48 -0.92
CA GLY A 41 -3.23 7.75 -2.18
C GLY A 41 -2.23 6.60 -2.09
N ASP A 42 -2.45 5.54 -2.88
CA ASP A 42 -1.69 4.30 -2.76
C ASP A 42 -0.19 4.53 -2.89
N ALA A 43 0.26 5.17 -3.99
CA ALA A 43 1.67 5.40 -4.23
C ALA A 43 2.31 6.38 -3.21
N TYR A 44 1.56 7.37 -2.74
CA TYR A 44 2.02 8.26 -1.68
C TYR A 44 2.25 7.50 -0.37
N ASN A 45 1.30 6.67 0.04
CA ASN A 45 1.37 5.90 1.27
C ASN A 45 2.50 4.85 1.23
N GLU A 46 2.64 4.15 0.08
CA GLU A 46 3.70 3.17 -0.16
C GLU A 46 5.09 3.83 -0.16
N SER A 47 5.22 4.98 -0.82
CA SER A 47 6.46 5.76 -0.84
C SER A 47 6.91 6.16 0.56
N LEU A 48 5.99 6.64 1.38
CA LEU A 48 6.30 6.99 2.77
C LEU A 48 6.67 5.78 3.60
N ALA A 49 5.95 4.66 3.45
CA ALA A 49 6.26 3.43 4.18
C ALA A 49 7.65 2.90 3.84
N LEU A 50 8.04 2.86 2.56
CA LEU A 50 9.39 2.48 2.11
C LEU A 50 10.46 3.44 2.64
N LYS A 51 10.20 4.75 2.64
CA LYS A 51 11.12 5.74 3.23
C LYS A 51 11.32 5.54 4.73
N TRP A 52 10.25 5.21 5.47
CA TRP A 52 10.33 4.89 6.90
C TRP A 52 11.17 3.64 7.17
N LEU A 53 11.14 2.66 6.26
CA LEU A 53 11.97 1.46 6.32
C LEU A 53 13.41 1.70 5.85
N GLY A 54 13.73 2.92 5.36
CA GLY A 54 15.11 3.32 5.02
C GLY A 54 15.47 3.13 3.55
N ASP A 55 14.50 2.90 2.66
CA ASP A 55 14.77 2.76 1.23
C ASP A 55 14.97 4.09 0.52
N ASP A 56 15.64 4.03 -0.63
CA ASP A 56 15.75 5.15 -1.56
C ASP A 56 14.55 5.14 -2.50
N VAL A 57 13.71 6.17 -2.40
CA VAL A 57 12.43 6.23 -3.11
C VAL A 57 12.38 7.45 -4.01
N THR A 58 12.23 7.23 -5.30
CA THR A 58 11.78 8.24 -6.25
C THR A 58 10.28 8.14 -6.41
N PHE A 59 9.56 9.12 -5.89
CA PHE A 59 8.10 9.16 -5.93
C PHE A 59 7.62 10.01 -7.10
N MET A 60 6.78 9.43 -7.96
CA MET A 60 6.22 10.06 -9.16
C MET A 60 4.70 10.09 -9.11
N SER A 61 4.11 11.25 -9.28
CA SER A 61 2.66 11.42 -9.27
C SER A 61 2.22 12.64 -10.08
N ILE A 62 0.91 12.72 -10.34
CA ILE A 62 0.26 13.86 -11.00
C ILE A 62 -0.81 14.38 -10.04
N VAL A 63 -0.84 15.70 -9.85
CA VAL A 63 -1.77 16.41 -8.96
C VAL A 63 -2.40 17.61 -9.66
N GLY A 64 -3.37 18.25 -9.02
CA GLY A 64 -3.99 19.47 -9.50
C GLY A 64 -3.03 20.65 -9.59
N ARG A 65 -3.22 21.54 -10.57
CA ARG A 65 -2.37 22.73 -10.80
C ARG A 65 -2.30 23.67 -9.59
N ASN A 66 -3.35 23.68 -8.78
CA ASN A 66 -3.44 24.53 -7.59
C ASN A 66 -3.08 23.75 -6.30
N GLN A 67 -2.54 22.52 -6.42
CA GLN A 67 -2.14 21.75 -5.26
C GLN A 67 -0.94 22.42 -4.56
N ASP A 68 -1.11 22.73 -3.29
CA ASP A 68 0.02 23.10 -2.43
C ASP A 68 0.88 21.84 -2.17
N LEU A 69 2.04 21.78 -2.80
CA LEU A 69 2.98 20.68 -2.62
C LEU A 69 3.59 20.64 -1.21
N GLY A 70 3.50 21.71 -0.44
CA GLY A 70 3.87 21.73 0.97
C GLY A 70 3.04 20.74 1.82
N LEU A 71 1.81 20.44 1.40
CA LEU A 71 0.96 19.46 2.07
C LEU A 71 1.44 18.00 1.90
N ILE A 72 2.29 17.73 0.92
CA ILE A 72 2.96 16.42 0.76
C ILE A 72 3.83 16.11 1.98
N ASN A 73 4.49 17.14 2.50
CA ASN A 73 5.39 17.05 3.65
C ASN A 73 4.95 18.06 4.73
N PRO A 74 3.90 17.78 5.50
CA PRO A 74 3.49 18.68 6.58
C PRO A 74 4.62 18.87 7.60
N PRO A 75 4.70 20.04 8.27
CA PRO A 75 5.86 20.45 9.09
C PRO A 75 6.21 19.49 10.25
N ASP A 76 5.27 18.73 10.74
CA ASP A 76 5.44 17.76 11.82
C ASP A 76 5.91 16.37 11.33
N ARG A 77 6.02 16.18 10.02
CA ARG A 77 6.45 14.90 9.44
C ARG A 77 7.97 14.71 9.55
N LYS A 78 8.38 13.61 10.17
CA LYS A 78 9.81 13.29 10.35
C LYS A 78 10.49 12.78 9.09
N ILE A 79 9.77 12.05 8.25
CA ILE A 79 10.27 11.49 6.99
C ILE A 79 9.52 12.17 5.84
N THR A 80 10.28 12.71 4.90
CA THR A 80 9.73 13.49 3.79
C THR A 80 9.97 12.80 2.45
N LEU A 81 9.09 13.07 1.48
CA LEU A 81 9.24 12.68 0.08
C LEU A 81 9.76 13.89 -0.75
N SER A 82 10.65 13.65 -1.71
CA SER A 82 10.93 14.67 -2.72
C SER A 82 9.66 14.96 -3.53
N THR A 83 9.44 16.23 -3.82
CA THR A 83 8.33 16.69 -4.68
C THR A 83 8.78 16.96 -6.12
N ASP A 84 10.04 16.69 -6.47
CA ASP A 84 10.64 17.01 -7.77
C ASP A 84 9.93 16.33 -8.95
N TYR A 85 9.30 15.18 -8.69
CA TYR A 85 8.60 14.37 -9.68
C TYR A 85 7.09 14.32 -9.45
N ILE A 86 6.54 15.25 -8.69
CA ILE A 86 5.09 15.45 -8.56
C ILE A 86 4.69 16.57 -9.52
N ILE A 87 3.93 16.23 -10.55
CA ILE A 87 3.62 17.16 -11.65
C ILE A 87 2.24 17.79 -11.44
N PRO A 88 2.14 19.10 -11.18
CA PRO A 88 0.87 19.80 -11.03
C PRO A 88 0.26 20.14 -12.39
N GLN A 89 -0.37 19.18 -13.06
CA GLN A 89 -0.95 19.37 -14.40
C GLN A 89 -2.44 19.11 -14.53
N MET A 90 -3.05 18.38 -13.58
CA MET A 90 -4.50 18.15 -13.56
C MET A 90 -5.29 19.42 -13.27
N GLN A 91 -6.59 19.43 -13.56
CA GLN A 91 -7.46 20.54 -13.18
C GLN A 91 -7.58 20.64 -11.66
N GLU A 92 -7.83 19.52 -11.00
CA GLU A 92 -7.90 19.39 -9.55
C GLU A 92 -7.20 18.10 -9.10
N THR A 93 -6.69 18.10 -7.86
CA THR A 93 -6.16 16.90 -7.23
C THR A 93 -7.30 15.90 -6.96
N PRO A 94 -7.13 14.59 -7.23
CA PRO A 94 -8.06 13.56 -6.84
C PRO A 94 -8.44 13.66 -5.35
N ALA A 95 -9.66 13.25 -5.04
CA ALA A 95 -10.17 13.28 -3.67
C ALA A 95 -10.87 11.97 -3.32
N GLU A 96 -10.72 11.57 -2.06
CA GLU A 96 -11.38 10.39 -1.50
C GLU A 96 -12.05 10.75 -0.17
N VAL A 97 -13.28 10.29 0.03
CA VAL A 97 -13.97 10.36 1.31
C VAL A 97 -14.22 8.95 1.81
N VAL A 98 -13.73 8.65 3.01
CA VAL A 98 -13.91 7.36 3.65
C VAL A 98 -14.78 7.52 4.88
N LEU A 99 -15.96 6.93 4.86
CA LEU A 99 -16.78 6.76 6.03
C LEU A 99 -16.35 5.47 6.76
N TYR A 100 -16.21 5.52 8.08
CA TYR A 100 -15.99 4.31 8.88
C TYR A 100 -16.79 4.36 10.18
N ASP A 101 -17.29 3.21 10.62
CA ASP A 101 -18.09 3.07 11.83
C ASP A 101 -17.36 2.33 12.96
N LYS A 102 -18.02 2.22 14.10
CA LYS A 102 -17.50 1.52 15.29
C LYS A 102 -17.29 0.00 15.07
N GLN A 103 -17.95 -0.58 14.09
CA GLN A 103 -17.79 -1.98 13.67
C GLN A 103 -16.65 -2.15 12.65
N ARG A 104 -15.94 -1.07 12.31
CA ARG A 104 -14.85 -1.01 11.31
C ARG A 104 -15.33 -1.22 9.88
N LYS A 105 -16.64 -1.13 9.64
CA LYS A 105 -17.19 -1.11 8.29
C LYS A 105 -16.77 0.18 7.61
N GLN A 106 -16.38 0.09 6.34
CA GLN A 106 -15.94 1.23 5.54
C GLN A 106 -16.82 1.40 4.31
N GLN A 107 -16.99 2.65 3.89
CA GLN A 107 -17.56 3.02 2.61
C GLN A 107 -16.72 4.13 2.01
N ILE A 108 -16.20 3.90 0.81
CA ILE A 108 -15.27 4.79 0.13
C ILE A 108 -15.97 5.45 -1.05
N PHE A 109 -15.77 6.76 -1.18
CA PHE A 109 -16.17 7.57 -2.33
C PHE A 109 -14.91 8.15 -2.95
N GLU A 110 -14.62 7.77 -4.19
CA GLU A 110 -13.43 8.18 -4.91
C GLU A 110 -13.82 9.09 -6.08
N ASP A 111 -13.14 10.22 -6.20
CA ASP A 111 -13.22 11.13 -7.33
C ASP A 111 -11.83 11.35 -7.92
N ILE A 112 -11.55 10.64 -8.99
CA ILE A 112 -10.23 10.66 -9.66
C ILE A 112 -10.02 11.86 -10.58
N LYS A 113 -11.03 12.75 -10.71
CA LYS A 113 -10.98 13.93 -11.57
C LYS A 113 -10.60 13.57 -13.02
N ASP A 114 -9.76 14.39 -13.63
CA ASP A 114 -9.22 14.18 -14.99
C ASP A 114 -7.94 13.32 -15.04
N LEU A 115 -7.67 12.51 -14.01
CA LEU A 115 -6.47 11.67 -13.92
C LEU A 115 -6.28 10.75 -15.12
N ARG A 116 -7.37 10.22 -15.68
CA ARG A 116 -7.32 9.28 -16.82
C ARG A 116 -6.82 9.91 -18.10
N GLU A 117 -6.93 11.22 -18.23
CA GLU A 117 -6.58 12.01 -19.41
C GLU A 117 -5.15 12.52 -19.35
N ASN A 118 -4.53 12.45 -18.17
CA ASN A 118 -3.19 12.97 -17.95
C ASN A 118 -2.13 11.89 -18.24
N VAL A 119 -0.98 12.35 -18.74
CA VAL A 119 0.17 11.51 -19.07
C VAL A 119 1.42 12.08 -18.41
N TYR A 120 2.38 11.20 -18.15
CA TYR A 120 3.66 11.57 -17.58
C TYR A 120 4.74 11.57 -18.68
N ASP A 121 5.71 12.50 -18.62
CA ASP A 121 6.79 12.56 -19.61
C ASP A 121 7.76 11.39 -19.43
N MET A 122 7.77 10.47 -20.37
CA MET A 122 8.61 9.28 -20.33
C MET A 122 10.10 9.58 -20.50
N ASN A 123 10.50 10.75 -21.03
CA ASN A 123 11.91 11.17 -21.06
C ASN A 123 12.46 11.38 -19.64
N VAL A 124 11.60 11.76 -18.69
CA VAL A 124 11.96 11.89 -17.27
C VAL A 124 11.98 10.51 -16.61
N VAL A 125 11.02 9.65 -16.93
CA VAL A 125 10.83 8.33 -16.29
C VAL A 125 11.94 7.35 -16.67
N THR A 126 12.28 7.25 -17.95
CA THR A 126 13.16 6.19 -18.47
C THR A 126 14.55 6.13 -17.80
N PRO A 127 15.27 7.25 -17.59
CA PRO A 127 16.54 7.21 -16.88
C PRO A 127 16.42 6.75 -15.43
N ILE A 128 15.36 7.17 -14.74
CA ILE A 128 15.10 6.82 -13.33
C ILE A 128 14.71 5.34 -13.22
N ALA A 129 13.85 4.86 -14.13
CA ALA A 129 13.50 3.45 -14.23
C ALA A 129 14.74 2.56 -14.46
N GLY A 130 15.69 3.01 -15.30
CA GLY A 130 16.96 2.32 -15.52
C GLY A 130 17.81 2.20 -14.26
N ALA A 131 17.73 3.16 -13.35
CA ALA A 131 18.53 3.24 -12.12
C ALA A 131 17.89 2.60 -10.88
N CYS A 132 16.59 2.30 -10.91
CA CYS A 132 15.90 1.64 -9.78
C CYS A 132 16.12 0.14 -9.77
N ASP A 133 15.90 -0.48 -8.59
CA ASP A 133 15.96 -1.93 -8.41
C ASP A 133 14.57 -2.56 -8.67
N MET A 134 13.48 -1.84 -8.37
CA MET A 134 12.10 -2.27 -8.59
C MET A 134 11.20 -1.06 -8.84
N MET A 135 10.20 -1.23 -9.69
CA MET A 135 9.11 -0.26 -9.88
C MET A 135 7.87 -0.73 -9.13
N VAL A 136 7.26 0.18 -8.36
CA VAL A 136 6.00 -0.04 -7.64
C VAL A 136 4.94 0.84 -8.28
N LEU A 137 3.92 0.22 -8.86
CA LEU A 137 2.94 0.94 -9.68
C LEU A 137 1.53 0.77 -9.14
N ALA A 138 0.78 1.87 -9.04
CA ALA A 138 -0.66 1.80 -8.97
C ALA A 138 -1.26 1.57 -10.38
N ASN A 139 -2.48 1.01 -10.44
CA ASN A 139 -3.18 0.76 -11.71
C ASN A 139 -3.82 2.03 -12.32
N ALA A 140 -3.14 3.16 -12.25
CA ALA A 140 -3.55 4.43 -12.85
C ALA A 140 -3.12 4.51 -14.33
N ASN A 141 -3.94 5.13 -15.18
CA ASN A 141 -3.68 5.21 -16.63
C ASN A 141 -2.28 5.72 -16.98
N PHE A 142 -1.81 6.77 -16.31
CA PHE A 142 -0.50 7.36 -16.60
C PHE A 142 0.67 6.42 -16.23
N CYS A 143 0.43 5.38 -15.42
CA CYS A 143 1.43 4.37 -15.07
C CYS A 143 1.59 3.26 -16.13
N ARG A 144 0.71 3.16 -17.14
CA ARG A 144 0.83 2.14 -18.20
C ARG A 144 2.15 2.23 -18.99
N PRO A 145 2.58 3.43 -19.43
CA PRO A 145 3.89 3.57 -20.07
C PRO A 145 5.06 3.17 -19.15
N PHE A 146 4.92 3.36 -17.83
CA PHE A 146 5.93 2.93 -16.86
C PHE A 146 6.07 1.40 -16.85
N ALA A 147 4.94 0.67 -16.82
CA ALA A 147 4.94 -0.80 -16.86
C ALA A 147 5.62 -1.32 -18.14
N LYS A 148 5.32 -0.71 -19.30
CA LYS A 148 5.98 -1.02 -20.57
C LYS A 148 7.49 -0.75 -20.52
N THR A 149 7.89 0.42 -20.03
CA THR A 149 9.31 0.79 -19.89
C THR A 149 10.05 -0.16 -18.97
N ALA A 150 9.44 -0.56 -17.84
CA ALA A 150 10.03 -1.53 -16.93
C ALA A 150 10.29 -2.87 -17.62
N ALA A 151 9.31 -3.37 -18.39
CA ALA A 151 9.46 -4.61 -19.15
C ALA A 151 10.58 -4.52 -20.19
N GLU A 152 10.67 -3.40 -20.93
CA GLU A 152 11.74 -3.14 -21.92
C GLU A 152 13.14 -3.08 -21.26
N LEU A 153 13.23 -2.55 -20.04
CA LEU A 153 14.47 -2.46 -19.26
C LEU A 153 14.78 -3.71 -18.41
N GLY A 154 13.90 -4.73 -18.43
CA GLY A 154 14.02 -5.92 -17.59
C GLY A 154 13.95 -5.63 -16.08
N LYS A 155 13.24 -4.58 -15.68
CA LYS A 155 13.06 -4.20 -14.27
C LYS A 155 11.86 -4.93 -13.65
N PRO A 156 11.97 -5.48 -12.44
CA PRO A 156 10.85 -6.08 -11.77
C PRO A 156 9.79 -5.04 -11.41
N ILE A 157 8.53 -5.43 -11.56
CA ILE A 157 7.36 -4.59 -11.27
C ILE A 157 6.57 -5.21 -10.13
N ALA A 158 6.20 -4.40 -9.16
CA ALA A 158 5.22 -4.71 -8.14
C ALA A 158 3.98 -3.83 -8.34
N VAL A 159 2.79 -4.42 -8.31
CA VAL A 159 1.54 -3.68 -8.57
C VAL A 159 0.54 -3.90 -7.44
N ASN A 160 0.00 -2.80 -6.94
CA ASN A 160 -1.13 -2.80 -6.02
C ASN A 160 -2.42 -2.52 -6.81
N ILE A 161 -3.27 -3.54 -6.93
CA ILE A 161 -4.56 -3.42 -7.62
C ILE A 161 -5.67 -2.94 -6.69
N ARG A 162 -5.46 -2.95 -5.37
CA ARG A 162 -6.51 -2.74 -4.34
C ARG A 162 -7.58 -3.84 -4.44
N SER A 163 -8.85 -3.45 -4.50
CA SER A 163 -9.96 -4.39 -4.62
C SER A 163 -10.07 -4.92 -6.06
N TYR A 164 -10.09 -6.24 -6.20
CA TYR A 164 -10.30 -6.87 -7.49
C TYR A 164 -11.75 -6.73 -7.95
N ASN A 165 -11.93 -6.33 -9.22
CA ASN A 165 -13.21 -6.31 -9.89
C ASN A 165 -13.09 -7.02 -11.24
N PRO A 166 -13.81 -8.14 -11.48
CA PRO A 166 -13.77 -8.88 -12.74
C PRO A 166 -14.06 -8.02 -13.98
N GLU A 167 -14.97 -7.06 -13.87
CA GLU A 167 -15.31 -6.15 -14.98
C GLU A 167 -14.14 -5.23 -15.37
N LYS A 168 -13.21 -5.00 -14.45
CA LYS A 168 -12.01 -4.18 -14.65
C LYS A 168 -10.76 -5.01 -14.96
N GLU A 169 -10.85 -6.33 -15.04
CA GLU A 169 -9.66 -7.17 -15.30
C GLU A 169 -8.99 -6.80 -16.63
N LYS A 170 -9.80 -6.62 -17.69
CA LYS A 170 -9.28 -6.17 -18.99
C LYS A 170 -8.60 -4.78 -18.90
N TYR A 171 -9.10 -3.90 -18.06
CA TYR A 171 -8.46 -2.60 -17.81
C TYR A 171 -7.10 -2.77 -17.14
N ASN A 172 -6.94 -3.76 -16.28
CA ASN A 172 -5.74 -4.00 -15.52
C ASN A 172 -4.69 -4.88 -16.22
N THR A 173 -4.99 -5.47 -17.39
CA THR A 173 -4.10 -6.41 -18.10
C THR A 173 -2.68 -5.89 -18.27
N ASP A 174 -2.51 -4.61 -18.67
CA ASP A 174 -1.19 -4.00 -18.86
C ASP A 174 -0.35 -3.89 -17.57
N PHE A 175 -1.00 -4.03 -16.41
CA PHE A 175 -0.34 -4.05 -15.10
C PHE A 175 -0.14 -5.48 -14.60
N LEU A 176 -1.09 -6.38 -14.88
CA LEU A 176 -1.07 -7.76 -14.41
C LEU A 176 -0.01 -8.61 -15.14
N GLU A 177 0.06 -8.48 -16.48
CA GLU A 177 0.98 -9.27 -17.31
C GLU A 177 2.47 -9.08 -16.94
N PRO A 178 3.00 -7.85 -16.76
CA PRO A 178 4.41 -7.65 -16.44
C PRO A 178 4.73 -7.75 -14.95
N ALA A 179 3.73 -7.90 -14.08
CA ALA A 179 3.95 -7.84 -12.64
C ALA A 179 4.64 -9.10 -12.10
N LYS A 180 5.77 -8.90 -11.42
CA LYS A 180 6.43 -9.92 -10.63
C LYS A 180 5.73 -10.16 -9.30
N VAL A 181 5.25 -9.09 -8.67
CA VAL A 181 4.53 -9.11 -7.38
C VAL A 181 3.19 -8.41 -7.55
N LEU A 182 2.10 -9.08 -7.18
CA LEU A 182 0.75 -8.54 -7.18
C LEU A 182 0.19 -8.49 -5.76
N TYR A 183 -0.46 -7.38 -5.42
CA TYR A 183 -1.28 -7.24 -4.23
C TYR A 183 -2.74 -7.00 -4.60
N PHE A 184 -3.64 -7.74 -3.94
CA PHE A 184 -5.09 -7.57 -4.00
C PHE A 184 -5.69 -7.56 -2.61
N SER A 185 -6.86 -6.92 -2.46
CA SER A 185 -7.76 -7.13 -1.32
C SER A 185 -8.96 -7.95 -1.77
N ASP A 186 -9.46 -8.81 -0.90
CA ASP A 186 -10.61 -9.69 -1.18
C ASP A 186 -11.97 -9.02 -0.94
N ASP A 187 -12.01 -7.73 -0.60
CA ASP A 187 -13.24 -6.99 -0.22
C ASP A 187 -14.40 -7.14 -1.22
N THR A 188 -14.10 -7.33 -2.49
CA THR A 188 -15.08 -7.47 -3.59
C THR A 188 -14.99 -8.82 -4.31
N LEU A 189 -14.21 -9.74 -3.77
CA LEU A 189 -14.02 -11.05 -4.37
C LEU A 189 -15.27 -11.92 -4.19
N SER A 190 -15.76 -12.50 -5.29
CA SER A 190 -16.95 -13.36 -5.31
C SER A 190 -16.66 -14.84 -5.53
N GLU A 191 -15.39 -15.20 -5.77
CA GLU A 191 -14.90 -16.56 -5.93
C GLU A 191 -14.07 -17.00 -4.72
N ASP A 192 -13.75 -18.31 -4.64
CA ASP A 192 -12.88 -18.81 -3.59
C ASP A 192 -11.49 -18.15 -3.69
N PRO A 193 -10.90 -17.66 -2.58
CA PRO A 193 -9.61 -16.96 -2.60
C PRO A 193 -8.45 -17.79 -3.17
N TYR A 194 -8.45 -19.11 -2.96
CA TYR A 194 -7.40 -19.99 -3.49
C TYR A 194 -7.57 -20.23 -4.99
N ASP A 195 -8.82 -20.38 -5.47
CA ASP A 195 -9.13 -20.50 -6.90
C ASP A 195 -8.77 -19.20 -7.65
N PHE A 196 -9.06 -18.04 -7.03
CA PHE A 196 -8.64 -16.73 -7.55
C PHE A 196 -7.12 -16.66 -7.75
N ILE A 197 -6.34 -17.03 -6.73
CA ILE A 197 -4.88 -17.01 -6.80
C ILE A 197 -4.38 -17.94 -7.91
N ASP A 198 -4.92 -19.16 -8.01
CA ASP A 198 -4.53 -20.13 -9.05
C ASP A 198 -4.84 -19.60 -10.45
N ARG A 199 -5.99 -18.97 -10.61
CA ARG A 199 -6.39 -18.34 -11.88
C ARG A 199 -5.46 -17.19 -12.25
N MET A 200 -5.17 -16.28 -11.31
CA MET A 200 -4.28 -15.14 -11.55
C MET A 200 -2.85 -15.60 -11.86
N ALA A 201 -2.33 -16.55 -11.08
CA ALA A 201 -0.99 -17.09 -11.28
C ALA A 201 -0.84 -17.82 -12.63
N SER A 202 -1.86 -18.60 -13.04
CA SER A 202 -1.83 -19.33 -14.31
C SER A 202 -2.03 -18.41 -15.52
N THR A 203 -2.89 -17.38 -15.41
CA THR A 203 -3.21 -16.48 -16.51
C THR A 203 -2.06 -15.51 -16.79
N TYR A 204 -1.48 -14.92 -15.75
CA TYR A 204 -0.49 -13.83 -15.88
C TYR A 204 0.95 -14.29 -15.61
N GLY A 205 1.15 -15.49 -15.11
CA GLY A 205 2.48 -16.02 -14.82
C GLY A 205 3.21 -15.39 -13.64
N THR A 206 2.51 -14.61 -12.84
CA THR A 206 3.04 -13.84 -11.69
C THR A 206 3.77 -14.75 -10.70
N GLU A 207 4.93 -14.31 -10.22
CA GLU A 207 5.74 -15.08 -9.28
C GLU A 207 5.18 -15.02 -7.86
N ILE A 208 4.72 -13.85 -7.42
CA ILE A 208 4.22 -13.62 -6.06
C ILE A 208 2.86 -12.93 -6.09
N ILE A 209 1.89 -13.51 -5.38
CA ILE A 209 0.57 -12.90 -5.18
C ILE A 209 0.31 -12.81 -3.67
N ILE A 210 -0.10 -11.62 -3.23
CA ILE A 210 -0.55 -11.36 -1.86
C ILE A 210 -2.01 -10.98 -1.94
N LEU A 211 -2.88 -11.79 -1.33
CA LEU A 211 -4.30 -11.52 -1.22
C LEU A 211 -4.65 -11.18 0.22
N GLY A 212 -4.86 -9.89 0.50
CA GLY A 212 -5.27 -9.40 1.81
C GLY A 212 -6.72 -9.76 2.12
N GLN A 213 -6.97 -10.27 3.34
CA GLN A 213 -8.28 -10.71 3.82
C GLN A 213 -8.70 -9.97 5.10
N GLY A 214 -8.32 -8.71 5.19
CA GLY A 214 -8.67 -7.83 6.30
C GLY A 214 -8.29 -8.41 7.66
N SER A 215 -9.27 -8.63 8.56
CA SER A 215 -9.05 -9.17 9.90
C SER A 215 -8.60 -10.62 9.92
N GLU A 216 -8.88 -11.38 8.87
CA GLU A 216 -8.50 -12.79 8.76
C GLU A 216 -7.01 -12.97 8.40
N GLY A 217 -6.35 -11.92 7.91
CA GLY A 217 -4.96 -11.94 7.52
C GLY A 217 -4.76 -11.85 6.02
N LEU A 218 -4.03 -12.79 5.44
CA LEU A 218 -3.76 -12.81 3.99
C LEU A 218 -3.39 -14.22 3.52
N ILE A 219 -3.45 -14.41 2.19
CA ILE A 219 -2.86 -15.58 1.53
C ILE A 219 -1.63 -15.10 0.74
N LEU A 220 -0.50 -15.78 0.96
CA LEU A 220 0.71 -15.62 0.17
C LEU A 220 0.83 -16.78 -0.82
N PHE A 221 0.98 -16.43 -2.08
CA PHE A 221 1.44 -17.35 -3.13
C PHE A 221 2.86 -16.95 -3.55
N ASP A 222 3.78 -17.90 -3.57
CA ASP A 222 5.13 -17.75 -4.11
C ASP A 222 5.44 -18.95 -4.99
N LYS A 223 5.41 -18.73 -6.30
CA LYS A 223 5.66 -19.75 -7.33
C LYS A 223 7.07 -20.35 -7.22
N THR A 224 8.05 -19.52 -6.84
CA THR A 224 9.46 -19.94 -6.82
C THR A 224 9.79 -20.87 -5.65
N LYS A 225 9.01 -20.80 -4.59
CA LYS A 225 9.18 -21.59 -3.35
C LYS A 225 8.08 -22.64 -3.18
N ASP A 226 7.14 -22.74 -4.12
CA ASP A 226 5.97 -23.63 -4.06
C ASP A 226 5.14 -23.39 -2.79
N ILE A 227 4.89 -22.10 -2.48
CA ILE A 227 4.11 -21.69 -1.31
C ILE A 227 2.75 -21.18 -1.77
N LYS A 228 1.69 -21.69 -1.15
CA LYS A 228 0.35 -21.11 -1.16
C LYS A 228 -0.24 -21.31 0.23
N ALA A 229 -0.11 -20.29 1.09
CA ALA A 229 -0.40 -20.43 2.50
C ALA A 229 -1.08 -19.19 3.09
N HIS A 230 -2.01 -19.44 4.01
CA HIS A 230 -2.69 -18.41 4.77
C HIS A 230 -1.86 -18.01 6.01
N TYR A 231 -1.74 -16.71 6.23
CA TYR A 231 -1.09 -16.11 7.40
C TYR A 231 -2.09 -15.25 8.16
N LYS A 232 -2.30 -15.56 9.42
CA LYS A 232 -3.19 -14.81 10.31
C LYS A 232 -2.61 -13.45 10.67
N THR A 233 -3.50 -12.50 10.98
CA THR A 233 -3.10 -11.20 11.52
C THR A 233 -2.33 -11.37 12.84
N VAL A 234 -1.46 -10.41 13.10
CA VAL A 234 -0.83 -10.24 14.42
C VAL A 234 -1.48 -9.04 15.13
N LYS A 235 -1.42 -9.00 16.45
CA LYS A 235 -1.97 -7.89 17.23
C LYS A 235 -0.83 -7.08 17.86
N THR A 236 -0.79 -5.79 17.56
CA THR A 236 0.14 -4.83 18.17
C THR A 236 -0.60 -3.83 19.06
N ASN A 237 -1.27 -2.87 18.45
CA ASN A 237 -2.01 -1.80 19.11
C ASN A 237 -3.52 -2.03 19.04
N GLU A 238 -4.28 -1.21 19.76
CA GLU A 238 -5.71 -1.10 19.54
C GLU A 238 -5.97 -0.48 18.16
N VAL A 239 -6.97 -1.02 17.46
CA VAL A 239 -7.29 -0.57 16.10
C VAL A 239 -8.05 0.75 16.16
N VAL A 240 -7.45 1.80 15.58
CA VAL A 240 -8.06 3.11 15.39
C VAL A 240 -8.85 3.14 14.08
N ASN A 241 -8.19 2.81 12.96
CA ASN A 241 -8.83 2.57 11.67
C ASN A 241 -7.96 1.64 10.80
N THR A 242 -8.57 0.97 9.81
CA THR A 242 -7.87 0.00 8.95
C THR A 242 -7.48 0.58 7.59
N ILE A 243 -7.74 1.86 7.35
CA ILE A 243 -7.46 2.53 6.07
C ILE A 243 -5.95 2.59 5.84
N GLY A 244 -5.50 2.21 4.64
CA GLY A 244 -4.08 2.20 4.26
C GLY A 244 -3.26 1.03 4.85
N ALA A 245 -3.91 0.05 5.51
CA ALA A 245 -3.24 -1.15 6.00
C ALA A 245 -2.62 -1.98 4.86
N GLY A 246 -3.33 -2.10 3.73
CA GLY A 246 -2.86 -2.81 2.53
C GLY A 246 -1.59 -2.17 1.96
N ASN A 247 -1.57 -0.84 1.81
CA ASN A 247 -0.40 -0.12 1.29
C ASN A 247 0.81 -0.27 2.22
N ALA A 248 0.60 -0.20 3.53
CA ALA A 248 1.64 -0.42 4.53
C ALA A 248 2.20 -1.85 4.47
N LEU A 249 1.30 -2.84 4.37
CA LEU A 249 1.65 -4.25 4.23
C LEU A 249 2.48 -4.47 2.97
N PHE A 250 1.99 -3.98 1.84
CA PHE A 250 2.64 -4.17 0.54
C PHE A 250 4.02 -3.54 0.50
N ALA A 251 4.16 -2.29 0.92
CA ALA A 251 5.45 -1.60 0.99
C ALA A 251 6.46 -2.34 1.90
N CYS A 252 6.04 -2.76 3.08
CA CYS A 252 6.90 -3.50 4.00
C CYS A 252 7.29 -4.87 3.45
N PHE A 253 6.38 -5.58 2.78
CA PHE A 253 6.70 -6.81 2.07
C PHE A 253 7.79 -6.58 1.03
N LEU A 254 7.64 -5.56 0.17
CA LEU A 254 8.60 -5.25 -0.88
C LEU A 254 9.99 -4.92 -0.32
N HIS A 255 10.06 -4.12 0.76
CA HIS A 255 11.32 -3.81 1.43
C HIS A 255 12.09 -5.09 1.81
N PHE A 256 11.49 -5.96 2.62
CA PHE A 256 12.17 -7.18 3.11
C PHE A 256 12.36 -8.22 2.01
N TYR A 257 11.47 -8.30 1.04
CA TYR A 257 11.63 -9.21 -0.09
C TYR A 257 12.80 -8.80 -0.98
N MET A 258 12.97 -7.51 -1.26
CA MET A 258 14.10 -7.01 -2.03
C MET A 258 15.43 -7.18 -1.30
N GLU A 259 15.42 -7.10 0.03
CA GLU A 259 16.62 -7.27 0.83
C GLU A 259 17.09 -8.73 0.92
N THR A 260 16.15 -9.67 1.06
CA THR A 260 16.48 -11.06 1.46
C THR A 260 16.08 -12.11 0.42
N GLY A 261 15.16 -11.82 -0.51
CA GLY A 261 14.53 -12.80 -1.37
C GLY A 261 13.63 -13.80 -0.63
N ASP A 262 13.38 -13.58 0.67
CA ASP A 262 12.57 -14.47 1.51
C ASP A 262 11.14 -13.93 1.69
N SER A 263 10.22 -14.44 0.85
CA SER A 263 8.81 -14.05 0.87
C SER A 263 8.10 -14.36 2.20
N VAL A 264 8.50 -15.44 2.89
CA VAL A 264 7.90 -15.83 4.19
C VAL A 264 8.36 -14.88 5.30
N ASN A 265 9.63 -14.53 5.34
CA ASN A 265 10.12 -13.52 6.29
C ASN A 265 9.53 -12.15 5.98
N ALA A 266 9.46 -11.78 4.70
CA ALA A 266 8.89 -10.51 4.26
C ALA A 266 7.42 -10.38 4.67
N ILE A 267 6.59 -11.43 4.46
CA ILE A 267 5.16 -11.36 4.79
C ILE A 267 4.89 -11.29 6.30
N LYS A 268 5.70 -11.95 7.12
CA LYS A 268 5.59 -11.83 8.58
C LYS A 268 5.89 -10.41 9.07
N ASN A 269 6.94 -9.78 8.55
CA ASN A 269 7.26 -8.39 8.84
C ASN A 269 6.14 -7.45 8.36
N ALA A 270 5.60 -7.69 7.17
CA ALA A 270 4.52 -6.91 6.59
C ALA A 270 3.23 -6.96 7.41
N LEU A 271 2.83 -8.14 7.90
CA LEU A 271 1.69 -8.29 8.81
C LEU A 271 1.86 -7.50 10.12
N LEU A 272 3.08 -7.55 10.69
CA LEU A 272 3.40 -6.80 11.89
C LEU A 272 3.35 -5.29 11.65
N PHE A 273 3.93 -4.83 10.55
CA PHE A 273 3.96 -3.43 10.16
C PHE A 273 2.55 -2.87 9.91
N ALA A 274 1.72 -3.60 9.18
CA ALA A 274 0.33 -3.23 8.94
C ALA A 274 -0.51 -3.22 10.23
N SER A 275 -0.31 -4.20 11.12
CA SER A 275 -0.96 -4.25 12.42
C SER A 275 -0.60 -3.05 13.31
N TYR A 276 0.64 -2.61 13.27
CA TYR A 276 1.05 -1.40 14.00
C TYR A 276 0.40 -0.14 13.40
N LYS A 277 0.42 -0.02 12.05
CA LYS A 277 -0.13 1.11 11.32
C LYS A 277 -1.60 1.37 11.65
N ILE A 278 -2.43 0.35 11.77
CA ILE A 278 -3.87 0.51 12.03
C ILE A 278 -4.20 1.05 13.43
N GLY A 279 -3.23 1.16 14.31
CA GLY A 279 -3.33 1.88 15.59
C GLY A 279 -3.26 3.40 15.47
N TYR A 280 -3.13 3.95 14.26
CA TYR A 280 -3.00 5.39 14.01
C TYR A 280 -4.05 5.90 13.03
N MET A 281 -4.49 7.15 13.23
CA MET A 281 -5.43 7.82 12.32
C MET A 281 -4.73 8.22 11.01
N GLY A 282 -5.47 8.10 9.89
CA GLY A 282 -4.99 8.45 8.55
C GLY A 282 -4.27 7.30 7.85
N THR A 283 -4.08 7.42 6.54
CA THR A 283 -3.49 6.38 5.68
C THR A 283 -1.96 6.40 5.72
N SER A 284 -1.37 7.58 5.93
CA SER A 284 0.06 7.85 5.85
C SER A 284 0.76 8.02 7.21
N ASN A 285 0.11 7.60 8.31
CA ASN A 285 0.63 7.67 9.67
C ASN A 285 0.82 6.27 10.26
N GLY A 286 1.66 6.17 11.30
CA GLY A 286 1.88 4.92 12.04
C GLY A 286 2.84 3.96 11.34
N PHE A 287 3.77 4.47 10.56
CA PHE A 287 4.85 3.67 9.99
C PHE A 287 6.00 3.51 11.01
N MET A 288 6.67 2.37 10.93
CA MET A 288 7.83 2.04 11.79
C MET A 288 9.14 2.13 11.01
N THR A 289 10.22 2.41 11.73
CA THR A 289 11.56 2.11 11.23
C THR A 289 11.84 0.61 11.35
N VAL A 290 12.89 0.12 10.67
CA VAL A 290 13.34 -1.29 10.78
C VAL A 290 13.66 -1.65 12.24
N ASP A 291 14.33 -0.76 12.98
CA ASP A 291 14.66 -0.99 14.41
C ASP A 291 13.40 -1.14 15.28
N GLN A 292 12.38 -0.30 15.04
CA GLN A 292 11.10 -0.40 15.75
C GLN A 292 10.38 -1.70 15.41
N LEU A 293 10.39 -2.10 14.15
CA LEU A 293 9.78 -3.35 13.69
C LEU A 293 10.49 -4.55 14.33
N GLU A 294 11.82 -4.52 14.45
CA GLU A 294 12.61 -5.58 15.11
C GLU A 294 12.28 -5.68 16.61
N GLN A 295 12.11 -4.55 17.29
CA GLN A 295 11.66 -4.53 18.69
C GLN A 295 10.30 -5.20 18.84
N TRP A 296 9.34 -4.90 17.96
CA TRP A 296 8.03 -5.54 17.96
C TRP A 296 8.08 -7.03 17.61
N ARG A 297 8.95 -7.44 16.67
CA ARG A 297 9.22 -8.85 16.37
C ARG A 297 9.68 -9.61 17.61
N ASN A 298 10.62 -9.05 18.33
CA ASN A 298 11.16 -9.64 19.56
C ASN A 298 10.09 -9.72 20.65
N LEU A 299 9.19 -8.72 20.74
CA LEU A 299 8.10 -8.73 21.70
C LEU A 299 7.05 -9.81 21.41
N ILE A 300 6.71 -10.02 20.14
CA ILE A 300 5.61 -10.92 19.72
C ILE A 300 6.11 -12.36 19.54
N TRP A 301 7.30 -12.54 18.93
CA TRP A 301 7.82 -13.86 18.56
C TRP A 301 9.15 -14.22 19.23
N GLY A 302 9.75 -13.30 19.97
CA GLY A 302 10.97 -13.58 20.74
C GLY A 302 10.74 -14.68 21.77
N ILE A 303 11.75 -15.53 21.95
CA ILE A 303 11.75 -16.53 23.02
C ILE A 303 11.70 -15.73 24.33
N LYS A 304 10.62 -15.84 25.09
CA LYS A 304 10.60 -15.39 26.48
C LYS A 304 11.68 -16.20 27.20
N LYS A 305 12.82 -15.59 27.54
CA LYS A 305 13.73 -16.17 28.51
C LYS A 305 12.91 -16.44 29.75
N THR A 306 12.73 -17.70 30.09
CA THR A 306 12.10 -18.08 31.35
C THR A 306 12.95 -17.54 32.48
N PRO A 307 12.38 -16.97 33.56
CA PRO A 307 13.12 -16.38 34.67
C PRO A 307 14.00 -17.35 35.46
N PHE A 308 14.14 -18.60 35.01
CA PHE A 308 14.87 -19.67 35.71
C PHE A 308 16.29 -19.92 35.20
N GLU A 309 16.77 -19.22 34.15
CA GLU A 309 18.12 -19.40 33.65
C GLU A 309 19.18 -18.43 34.29
N GLU A 310 18.77 -17.56 35.22
CA GLU A 310 19.70 -16.70 35.98
C GLU A 310 20.09 -17.25 37.37
N GLN A 311 19.71 -18.47 37.71
CA GLN A 311 20.17 -19.16 38.94
C GLN A 311 20.96 -20.42 38.58
N GLY A 312 22.14 -20.20 38.01
CA GLY A 312 23.11 -21.21 37.69
C GLY A 312 24.50 -20.75 38.04
N VAL A 313 24.84 -20.85 39.36
CA VAL A 313 26.17 -20.82 40.00
C VAL A 313 26.93 -19.51 39.92
#